data_64ba33e43b8082512e5f4a3a31c4da22
#
_entry.id   64ba33e43b8082512e5f4a3a31c4da22
#
_cell.length_a   1.000
_cell.length_b   1.000
_cell.length_c   1.000
_cell.angle_alpha   90.00
_cell.angle_beta   90.00
_cell.angle_gamma   90.00
#
_symmetry.space_group_name_H-M   'P 1'
#
loop_
_entity.id
_entity.type
_entity.pdbx_description
1 polymer ?
#
loop_
_entity_poly.entity_id
_entity_poly.type
_entity_poly.pdbx_seq_one_letter_code
_entity_poly.pdbx_strand_id
1 'polypeptide(L)'
;ADGVYDFSFSGLKSAVLNQLNVSQMKGEEIKPADIAASFQNSVVDTLLTRAMLAMEETGMRKLAIAGGVASNTAIRKAFQEECKKRGIEFYHPSPILCTDNAVMIGSAAYYEYINGVRHGWDLNAVPNLKLGER
;
A
#
# COMPACT_ATOMS: atom_id res chain seq x y z
N ALA A 1 -1.49 -0.02 16.25
CA ALA A 1 -1.30 1.15 15.39
C ALA A 1 -2.11 2.27 15.99
N ASP A 2 -1.43 3.27 16.54
CA ASP A 2 -2.07 4.35 17.32
C ASP A 2 -2.27 5.63 16.48
N GLY A 3 -1.95 5.58 15.20
CA GLY A 3 -2.15 6.66 14.25
C GLY A 3 -3.51 6.59 13.56
N VAL A 4 -4.17 7.73 13.41
CA VAL A 4 -5.47 7.86 12.72
C VAL A 4 -5.41 7.32 11.30
N TYR A 5 -4.23 7.42 10.65
CA TYR A 5 -4.02 6.98 9.27
C TYR A 5 -3.42 5.58 9.14
N ASP A 6 -3.02 4.97 10.26
CA ASP A 6 -2.43 3.64 10.26
C ASP A 6 -3.47 2.56 9.94
N PHE A 7 -3.03 1.52 9.29
CA PHE A 7 -3.86 0.36 9.00
C PHE A 7 -3.07 -0.94 9.20
N SER A 8 -3.79 -2.02 9.46
CA SER A 8 -3.22 -3.36 9.63
C SER A 8 -4.07 -4.38 8.90
N PHE A 9 -3.42 -5.25 8.14
CA PHE A 9 -4.08 -6.38 7.47
C PHE A 9 -4.13 -7.65 8.33
N SER A 10 -3.53 -7.67 9.50
CA SER A 10 -3.52 -8.83 10.39
C SER A 10 -4.94 -9.26 10.76
N GLY A 11 -5.81 -8.30 11.07
CA GLY A 11 -7.21 -8.56 11.37
C GLY A 11 -8.00 -9.14 10.18
N LEU A 12 -7.76 -8.65 8.97
CA LEU A 12 -8.41 -9.17 7.76
C LEU A 12 -7.98 -10.60 7.47
N LYS A 13 -6.70 -10.92 7.62
CA LYS A 13 -6.21 -12.30 7.46
C LYS A 13 -6.87 -13.26 8.46
N SER A 14 -6.94 -12.88 9.73
CA SER A 14 -7.57 -13.68 10.78
C SER A 14 -9.08 -13.84 10.53
N ALA A 15 -9.77 -12.80 10.06
CA ALA A 15 -11.18 -12.86 9.72
C ALA A 15 -11.48 -13.86 8.60
N VAL A 16 -10.67 -13.90 7.54
CA VAL A 16 -10.80 -14.88 6.47
C VAL A 16 -10.63 -16.31 6.99
N LEU A 17 -9.56 -16.56 7.77
CA LEU A 17 -9.32 -17.87 8.35
C LEU A 17 -10.48 -18.31 9.25
N ASN A 18 -10.99 -17.41 10.08
CA ASN A 18 -12.12 -17.69 10.96
C ASN A 18 -13.39 -18.00 10.15
N GLN A 19 -13.67 -17.22 9.11
CA GLN A 19 -14.82 -17.46 8.22
C GLN A 19 -14.76 -18.85 7.56
N LEU A 20 -13.57 -19.22 7.05
CA LEU A 20 -13.36 -20.54 6.45
C LEU A 20 -13.61 -21.67 7.46
N ASN A 21 -13.08 -21.54 8.67
CA ASN A 21 -13.26 -22.53 9.73
C ASN A 21 -14.76 -22.66 10.15
N VAL A 22 -15.44 -21.53 10.35
CA VAL A 22 -16.86 -21.51 10.72
C VAL A 22 -17.73 -22.18 9.65
N SER A 23 -17.50 -21.87 8.38
CA SER A 23 -18.26 -22.48 7.30
C SER A 23 -18.00 -23.97 7.18
N GLN A 24 -16.75 -24.40 7.37
CA GLN A 24 -16.39 -25.82 7.38
C GLN A 24 -17.13 -26.57 8.53
N MET A 25 -17.18 -25.96 9.72
CA MET A 25 -17.89 -26.55 10.88
C MET A 25 -19.40 -26.65 10.65
N LYS A 26 -19.98 -25.72 9.89
CA LYS A 26 -21.41 -25.72 9.56
C LYS A 26 -21.75 -26.58 8.33
N GLY A 27 -20.77 -27.14 7.63
CA GLY A 27 -20.95 -27.83 6.37
C GLY A 27 -21.42 -26.94 5.22
N GLU A 28 -21.17 -25.64 5.31
CA GLU A 28 -21.50 -24.67 4.27
C GLU A 28 -20.44 -24.71 3.16
N GLU A 29 -20.89 -24.79 1.91
CA GLU A 29 -19.98 -24.70 0.77
C GLU A 29 -19.57 -23.24 0.54
N ILE A 30 -18.27 -22.98 0.63
CA ILE A 30 -17.69 -21.66 0.33
C ILE A 30 -17.16 -21.67 -1.09
N LYS A 31 -17.53 -20.67 -1.87
CA LYS A 31 -16.90 -20.41 -3.16
C LYS A 31 -15.63 -19.58 -2.96
N PRO A 32 -14.44 -20.11 -3.27
CA PRO A 32 -13.18 -19.38 -3.06
C PRO A 32 -13.14 -18.00 -3.77
N ALA A 33 -13.80 -17.90 -4.92
CA ALA A 33 -13.90 -16.64 -5.66
C ALA A 33 -14.64 -15.54 -4.88
N ASP A 34 -15.69 -15.88 -4.15
CA ASP A 34 -16.47 -14.92 -3.37
C ASP A 34 -15.66 -14.42 -2.16
N ILE A 35 -14.93 -15.32 -1.50
CA ILE A 35 -14.01 -14.95 -0.42
C ILE A 35 -12.89 -14.05 -0.93
N ALA A 36 -12.29 -14.40 -2.07
CA ALA A 36 -11.22 -13.60 -2.67
C ALA A 36 -11.72 -12.20 -3.06
N ALA A 37 -12.90 -12.09 -3.64
CA ALA A 37 -13.53 -10.80 -3.99
C ALA A 37 -13.83 -9.97 -2.73
N SER A 38 -14.42 -10.59 -1.71
CA SER A 38 -14.73 -9.92 -0.43
C SER A 38 -13.46 -9.43 0.27
N PHE A 39 -12.42 -10.26 0.31
CA PHE A 39 -11.12 -9.88 0.87
C PHE A 39 -10.51 -8.71 0.11
N GLN A 40 -10.47 -8.78 -1.23
CA GLN A 40 -9.94 -7.70 -2.06
C GLN A 40 -10.69 -6.38 -1.84
N ASN A 41 -12.02 -6.42 -1.77
CA ASN A 41 -12.82 -5.23 -1.50
C ASN A 41 -12.51 -4.66 -0.12
N SER A 42 -12.39 -5.49 0.91
CA SER A 42 -12.04 -5.04 2.26
C SER A 42 -10.66 -4.37 2.32
N VAL A 43 -9.69 -4.87 1.55
CA VAL A 43 -8.37 -4.25 1.44
C VAL A 43 -8.47 -2.89 0.74
N VAL A 44 -9.19 -2.81 -0.38
CA VAL A 44 -9.41 -1.56 -1.12
C VAL A 44 -10.07 -0.52 -0.22
N ASP A 45 -11.16 -0.87 0.44
CA ASP A 45 -11.92 0.04 1.30
C ASP A 45 -11.07 0.56 2.48
N THR A 46 -10.30 -0.33 3.12
CA THR A 46 -9.42 0.04 4.22
C THR A 46 -8.37 1.07 3.80
N LEU A 47 -7.70 0.81 2.68
CA LEU A 47 -6.65 1.69 2.16
C LEU A 47 -7.23 3.02 1.68
N LEU A 48 -8.30 2.95 0.88
CA LEU A 48 -8.91 4.13 0.29
C LEU A 48 -9.47 5.08 1.34
N THR A 49 -10.20 4.54 2.33
CA THR A 49 -10.79 5.34 3.41
C THR A 49 -9.73 6.10 4.19
N ARG A 50 -8.65 5.43 4.57
CA ARG A 50 -7.55 6.05 5.33
C ARG A 50 -6.79 7.08 4.51
N ALA A 51 -6.51 6.78 3.25
CA ALA A 51 -5.84 7.71 2.37
C ALA A 51 -6.68 8.97 2.11
N MET A 52 -7.99 8.80 1.85
CA MET A 52 -8.88 9.95 1.62
C MET A 52 -9.06 10.81 2.88
N LEU A 53 -9.13 10.19 4.06
CA LEU A 53 -9.15 10.92 5.32
C LEU A 53 -7.87 11.77 5.49
N ALA A 54 -6.69 11.18 5.24
CA ALA A 54 -5.44 11.91 5.30
C ALA A 54 -5.38 13.07 4.31
N MET A 55 -5.87 12.87 3.08
CA MET A 55 -5.92 13.92 2.06
C MET A 55 -6.84 15.07 2.46
N GLU A 56 -7.98 14.76 3.08
CA GLU A 56 -8.95 15.74 3.56
C GLU A 56 -8.40 16.56 4.72
N GLU A 57 -7.83 15.92 5.72
CA GLU A 57 -7.30 16.58 6.92
C GLU A 57 -6.03 17.39 6.66
N THR A 58 -5.18 16.93 5.72
CA THR A 58 -3.96 17.66 5.35
C THR A 58 -4.16 18.71 4.26
N GLY A 59 -5.28 18.70 3.58
CA GLY A 59 -5.56 19.58 2.44
C GLY A 59 -4.68 19.31 1.20
N MET A 60 -3.95 18.19 1.18
CA MET A 60 -3.09 17.83 0.04
C MET A 60 -3.91 17.53 -1.21
N ARG A 61 -3.35 17.82 -2.38
CA ARG A 61 -3.99 17.63 -3.68
C ARG A 61 -3.25 16.65 -4.59
N LYS A 62 -2.17 16.05 -4.11
CA LYS A 62 -1.38 15.06 -4.83
C LYS A 62 -1.24 13.81 -3.98
N LEU A 63 -1.61 12.67 -4.55
CA LEU A 63 -1.52 11.37 -3.89
C LEU A 63 -0.70 10.41 -4.74
N ALA A 64 0.27 9.76 -4.14
CA ALA A 64 1.03 8.69 -4.78
C ALA A 64 0.88 7.39 -4.01
N ILE A 65 0.71 6.29 -4.72
CA ILE A 65 0.79 4.95 -4.14
C ILE A 65 2.02 4.21 -4.69
N ALA A 66 2.68 3.44 -3.84
CA ALA A 66 3.87 2.66 -4.19
C ALA A 66 3.91 1.33 -3.40
N GLY A 67 4.91 0.50 -3.69
CA GLY A 67 5.07 -0.81 -3.06
C GLY A 67 4.29 -1.92 -3.75
N GLY A 68 4.53 -3.18 -3.36
CA GLY A 68 3.98 -4.36 -4.02
C GLY A 68 2.46 -4.39 -4.13
N VAL A 69 1.75 -3.94 -3.10
CA VAL A 69 0.28 -3.87 -3.09
C VAL A 69 -0.26 -2.87 -4.13
N ALA A 70 0.50 -1.82 -4.46
CA ALA A 70 0.14 -0.87 -5.50
C ALA A 70 0.14 -1.46 -6.93
N SER A 71 0.63 -2.67 -7.14
CA SER A 71 0.48 -3.40 -8.41
C SER A 71 -0.93 -3.96 -8.63
N ASN A 72 -1.76 -4.06 -7.57
CA ASN A 72 -3.11 -4.59 -7.66
C ASN A 72 -4.02 -3.64 -8.47
N THR A 73 -4.63 -4.19 -9.52
CA THR A 73 -5.46 -3.42 -10.47
C THR A 73 -6.73 -2.86 -9.85
N ALA A 74 -7.35 -3.59 -8.91
CA ALA A 74 -8.56 -3.12 -8.21
C ALA A 74 -8.25 -1.91 -7.32
N ILE A 75 -7.13 -1.96 -6.60
CA ILE A 75 -6.67 -0.83 -5.77
C ILE A 75 -6.40 0.39 -6.66
N ARG A 76 -5.63 0.24 -7.73
CA ARG A 76 -5.34 1.35 -8.65
C ARG A 76 -6.60 1.98 -9.21
N LYS A 77 -7.52 1.16 -9.68
CA LYS A 77 -8.79 1.62 -10.25
C LYS A 77 -9.60 2.39 -9.21
N ALA A 78 -9.76 1.87 -8.00
CA ALA A 78 -10.49 2.52 -6.93
C ALA A 78 -9.89 3.88 -6.54
N PHE A 79 -8.56 3.93 -6.38
CA PHE A 79 -7.85 5.18 -6.09
C PHE A 79 -7.95 6.18 -7.23
N GLN A 80 -7.81 5.76 -8.48
CA GLN A 80 -7.93 6.62 -9.65
C GLN A 80 -9.33 7.23 -9.77
N GLU A 81 -10.36 6.42 -9.56
CA GLU A 81 -11.76 6.88 -9.63
C GLU A 81 -12.07 7.87 -8.51
N GLU A 82 -11.66 7.58 -7.27
CA GLU A 82 -11.94 8.44 -6.14
C GLU A 82 -11.13 9.75 -6.19
N CYS A 83 -9.87 9.69 -6.56
CA CYS A 83 -9.04 10.89 -6.77
C CYS A 83 -9.61 11.78 -7.86
N LYS A 84 -10.08 11.19 -8.97
CA LYS A 84 -10.76 11.95 -10.05
C LYS A 84 -12.00 12.67 -9.56
N LYS A 85 -12.85 12.02 -8.76
CA LYS A 85 -14.05 12.64 -8.17
C LYS A 85 -13.73 13.84 -7.28
N ARG A 86 -12.63 13.75 -6.52
CA ARG A 86 -12.20 14.78 -5.56
C ARG A 86 -11.24 15.83 -6.13
N GLY A 87 -10.87 15.74 -7.40
CA GLY A 87 -9.90 16.64 -8.03
C GLY A 87 -8.49 16.50 -7.46
N ILE A 88 -8.11 15.29 -7.06
CA ILE A 88 -6.78 14.95 -6.55
C ILE A 88 -5.95 14.39 -7.70
N GLU A 89 -4.73 14.89 -7.85
CA GLU A 89 -3.75 14.34 -8.79
C GLU A 89 -3.23 13.00 -8.26
N PHE A 90 -3.40 11.93 -9.04
CA PHE A 90 -3.05 10.59 -8.63
C PHE A 90 -1.84 10.05 -9.40
N TYR A 91 -0.87 9.51 -8.67
CA TYR A 91 0.37 8.99 -9.20
C TYR A 91 0.61 7.55 -8.74
N HIS A 92 1.12 6.74 -9.62
CA HIS A 92 1.59 5.38 -9.31
C HIS A 92 2.67 4.93 -10.29
N PRO A 93 3.64 4.11 -9.88
CA PRO A 93 4.63 3.55 -10.80
C PRO A 93 3.98 2.51 -11.72
N SER A 94 4.66 2.13 -12.79
CA SER A 94 4.27 0.96 -13.58
C SER A 94 4.32 -0.30 -12.70
N PRO A 95 3.51 -1.35 -12.99
CA PRO A 95 3.45 -2.55 -12.15
C PRO A 95 4.82 -3.18 -11.87
N ILE A 96 5.69 -3.22 -12.84
CA ILE A 96 7.03 -3.78 -12.73
C ILE A 96 7.94 -3.02 -11.74
N LEU A 97 7.66 -1.74 -11.50
CA LEU A 97 8.41 -0.90 -10.57
C LEU A 97 7.76 -0.82 -9.17
N CYS A 98 6.67 -1.53 -8.94
CA CYS A 98 6.01 -1.56 -7.65
C CYS A 98 6.68 -2.49 -6.63
N THR A 99 7.34 -3.54 -7.11
CA THR A 99 8.13 -4.45 -6.28
C THR A 99 9.60 -4.02 -6.26
N ASP A 100 10.39 -4.69 -5.42
CA ASP A 100 11.82 -4.39 -5.29
C ASP A 100 12.51 -4.43 -6.64
N ASN A 101 13.24 -3.36 -6.96
CA ASN A 101 13.95 -3.24 -8.23
C ASN A 101 15.14 -2.27 -8.08
N ALA A 102 16.15 -2.44 -8.94
CA ALA A 102 17.37 -1.62 -8.90
C ALA A 102 17.11 -0.16 -9.32
N VAL A 103 16.06 0.12 -10.10
CA VAL A 103 15.75 1.47 -10.58
C VAL A 103 15.37 2.39 -9.42
N MET A 104 14.60 1.91 -8.45
CA MET A 104 14.21 2.70 -7.28
C MET A 104 15.43 3.07 -6.43
N ILE A 105 16.38 2.15 -6.27
CA ILE A 105 17.60 2.37 -5.51
C ILE A 105 18.52 3.35 -6.26
N GLY A 106 18.72 3.14 -7.55
CA GLY A 106 19.51 4.04 -8.39
C GLY A 106 18.94 5.47 -8.44
N SER A 107 17.60 5.58 -8.49
CA SER A 107 16.93 6.88 -8.44
C SER A 107 17.15 7.58 -7.10
N ALA A 108 16.98 6.89 -5.99
CA ALA A 108 17.25 7.45 -4.67
C ALA A 108 18.71 7.90 -4.53
N ALA A 109 19.65 7.04 -4.92
CA ALA A 109 21.08 7.35 -4.90
C ALA A 109 21.43 8.55 -5.77
N TYR A 110 20.81 8.71 -6.93
CA TYR A 110 21.02 9.90 -7.79
C TYR A 110 20.61 11.18 -7.07
N TYR A 111 19.43 11.22 -6.45
CA TYR A 111 18.99 12.41 -5.73
C TYR A 111 19.84 12.71 -4.50
N GLU A 112 20.32 11.71 -3.79
CA GLU A 112 21.29 11.91 -2.71
C GLU A 112 22.62 12.48 -3.24
N TYR A 113 23.10 11.92 -4.34
CA TYR A 113 24.34 12.39 -4.98
C TYR A 113 24.29 13.86 -5.38
N ILE A 114 23.23 14.31 -6.05
CA ILE A 114 23.09 15.73 -6.45
C ILE A 114 22.90 16.68 -5.26
N ASN A 115 22.36 16.16 -4.14
CA ASN A 115 22.25 16.91 -2.88
C ASN A 115 23.54 16.86 -2.03
N GLY A 116 24.64 16.34 -2.58
CA GLY A 116 25.95 16.37 -1.92
C GLY A 116 26.22 15.23 -0.94
N VAL A 117 25.28 14.28 -0.79
CA VAL A 117 25.49 13.10 0.07
C VAL A 117 26.56 12.19 -0.56
N ARG A 118 27.53 11.77 0.25
CA ARG A 118 28.60 10.85 -0.14
C ARG A 118 28.79 9.81 0.95
N HIS A 119 29.02 8.59 0.53
CA HIS A 119 29.29 7.46 1.41
C HIS A 119 30.68 6.90 1.14
N GLY A 120 31.30 6.37 2.17
CA GLY A 120 32.57 5.67 2.09
C GLY A 120 32.40 4.17 1.84
N TRP A 121 33.50 3.44 2.01
CA TRP A 121 33.51 1.98 1.90
C TRP A 121 32.82 1.25 3.07
N ASP A 122 32.42 2.00 4.08
CA ASP A 122 31.65 1.57 5.26
C ASP A 122 30.14 1.55 5.02
N LEU A 123 29.67 1.99 3.83
CA LEU A 123 28.26 1.92 3.48
C LEU A 123 27.70 0.49 3.59
N ASN A 124 26.69 0.34 4.40
CA ASN A 124 26.03 -0.94 4.61
C ASN A 124 24.51 -0.78 4.65
N ALA A 125 23.80 -1.87 4.39
CA ALA A 125 22.36 -1.90 4.55
C ALA A 125 21.97 -1.86 6.03
N VAL A 126 21.03 -0.99 6.37
CA VAL A 126 20.47 -0.89 7.73
C VAL A 126 19.05 -1.45 7.70
N PRO A 127 18.84 -2.69 8.16
CA PRO A 127 17.50 -3.27 8.25
C PRO A 127 16.68 -2.50 9.29
N ASN A 128 15.40 -2.36 9.04
CA ASN A 128 14.45 -1.67 9.94
C ASN A 128 14.67 -0.15 10.12
N LEU A 129 15.37 0.50 9.20
CA LEU A 129 15.46 1.95 9.18
C LEU A 129 14.04 2.53 9.01
N LYS A 130 13.67 3.46 9.87
CA LYS A 130 12.35 4.09 9.78
C LYS A 130 12.30 5.08 8.63
N LEU A 131 11.10 5.30 8.10
CA LEU A 131 10.89 6.25 7.02
C LEU A 131 11.35 7.65 7.47
N GLY A 132 12.26 8.27 6.70
CA GLY A 132 12.83 9.59 7.02
C GLY A 132 14.04 9.58 7.96
N GLU A 133 14.41 8.43 8.56
CA GLU A 133 15.69 8.28 9.27
C GLU A 133 16.83 8.06 8.26
N ARG A 134 18.00 8.62 8.58
CA ARG A 134 19.24 8.49 7.80
C ARG A 134 20.39 8.15 8.71
#